data_a104e0487a1343ac0a917354653939fe
#
_entry.id   a104e0487a1343ac0a917354653939fe
#
_cell.length_a   1.000
_cell.length_b   1.000
_cell.length_c   1.000
_cell.angle_alpha   90.00
_cell.angle_beta   90.00
_cell.angle_gamma   90.00
#
_symmetry.space_group_name_H-M   'P 1'
#
loop_
_entity.id
_entity.type
_entity.pdbx_description
1 polymer ?
#
loop_
_entity_poly.entity_id
_entity_poly.type
_entity_poly.pdbx_seq_one_letter_code
_entity_poly.pdbx_strand_id
1 'polypeptide(L)'
;MKPGNKNSYKSLSNLEINGKNFKYYSLKKAELNGLQGISKLPKSLKVLLENLLRYEDDISVNKNQIEAIKKWLDKKKSKTEIAYRPARVLLQDYTGIPAVADLAAMREAVKEKNKDPNTINPLSSVDLVIDHSVQVDQSAKSNSFEKN
;
A
#
# COMPACT_ATOMS: atom_id res chain seq x y z
N MET A 1 -1.05 2.20 7.43
CA MET A 1 -2.04 1.09 7.35
C MET A 1 -1.61 -0.03 8.27
N LYS A 2 -2.53 -0.63 9.06
CA LYS A 2 -2.19 -1.74 9.97
C LYS A 2 -2.16 -3.07 9.19
N PRO A 3 -1.21 -3.98 9.48
CA PRO A 3 -1.24 -5.34 8.95
C PRO A 3 -2.54 -6.07 9.32
N GLY A 4 -2.86 -7.13 8.57
CA GLY A 4 -3.96 -8.02 8.89
C GLY A 4 -3.71 -8.77 10.21
N ASN A 5 -4.76 -9.38 10.74
CA ASN A 5 -4.73 -10.11 12.02
C ASN A 5 -4.51 -11.62 11.86
N LYS A 6 -4.35 -12.08 10.63
CA LYS A 6 -4.11 -13.50 10.29
C LYS A 6 -2.65 -13.72 9.88
N ASN A 7 -2.24 -14.95 9.93
CA ASN A 7 -0.93 -15.41 9.47
C ASN A 7 -1.02 -16.89 9.14
N SER A 8 -1.94 -17.25 8.24
CA SER A 8 -2.30 -18.63 7.90
C SER A 8 -1.12 -19.48 7.43
N TYR A 9 -0.12 -18.82 6.83
CA TYR A 9 1.09 -19.48 6.33
C TYR A 9 2.32 -19.27 7.21
N LYS A 10 2.15 -18.82 8.45
CA LYS A 10 3.23 -18.59 9.43
C LYS A 10 4.42 -17.81 8.87
N SER A 11 4.11 -16.86 7.97
CA SER A 11 5.11 -16.11 7.21
C SER A 11 5.71 -14.92 7.97
N LEU A 12 5.00 -14.40 8.98
CA LEU A 12 5.48 -13.26 9.79
C LEU A 12 6.83 -13.59 10.44
N SER A 13 7.80 -12.70 10.27
CA SER A 13 9.19 -12.87 10.69
C SER A 13 9.76 -11.54 11.15
N ASN A 14 10.82 -11.62 11.93
CA ASN A 14 11.60 -10.47 12.37
C ASN A 14 12.91 -10.40 11.60
N LEU A 15 13.33 -9.19 11.27
CA LEU A 15 14.61 -8.87 10.68
C LEU A 15 15.27 -7.79 11.53
N GLU A 16 16.45 -8.06 12.05
CA GLU A 16 17.25 -7.08 12.77
C GLU A 16 18.24 -6.40 11.82
N ILE A 17 18.21 -5.08 11.79
CA ILE A 17 19.14 -4.25 11.03
C ILE A 17 19.62 -3.11 11.93
N ASN A 18 20.91 -3.02 12.16
CA ASN A 18 21.53 -1.96 12.97
C ASN A 18 20.86 -1.78 14.35
N GLY A 19 20.58 -2.88 15.05
CA GLY A 19 19.93 -2.88 16.35
C GLY A 19 18.43 -2.55 16.35
N LYS A 20 17.82 -2.39 15.17
CA LYS A 20 16.38 -2.17 15.02
C LYS A 20 15.71 -3.43 14.49
N ASN A 21 14.57 -3.79 15.10
CA ASN A 21 13.76 -4.93 14.69
C ASN A 21 12.65 -4.51 13.73
N PHE A 22 12.60 -5.15 12.56
CA PHE A 22 11.56 -4.95 11.55
C PHE A 22 10.76 -6.23 11.37
N LYS A 23 9.45 -6.10 11.25
CA LYS A 23 8.56 -7.20 10.89
C LYS A 23 8.41 -7.29 9.38
N TYR A 24 8.54 -8.48 8.82
CA TYR A 24 8.31 -8.75 7.39
C TYR A 24 7.60 -10.09 7.19
N TYR A 25 7.05 -10.31 6.02
CA TYR A 25 6.35 -11.54 5.67
C TYR A 25 7.23 -12.38 4.75
N SER A 26 7.81 -13.44 5.30
CA SER A 26 8.78 -14.30 4.63
C SER A 26 8.10 -15.24 3.62
N LEU A 27 8.35 -15.02 2.32
CA LEU A 27 7.88 -15.95 1.28
C LEU A 27 8.48 -17.34 1.44
N LYS A 28 9.73 -17.46 1.91
CA LYS A 28 10.37 -18.74 2.19
C LYS A 28 9.61 -19.53 3.26
N LYS A 29 9.20 -18.87 4.36
CA LYS A 29 8.37 -19.53 5.38
C LYS A 29 6.98 -19.86 4.86
N ALA A 30 6.37 -18.98 4.08
CA ALA A 30 5.07 -19.26 3.45
C ALA A 30 5.13 -20.48 2.53
N GLU A 31 6.21 -20.64 1.77
CA GLU A 31 6.46 -21.81 0.92
C GLU A 31 6.50 -23.10 1.73
N LEU A 32 7.24 -23.11 2.85
CA LEU A 32 7.34 -24.27 3.76
C LEU A 32 6.01 -24.59 4.46
N ASN A 33 5.14 -23.61 4.63
CA ASN A 33 3.87 -23.75 5.35
C ASN A 33 2.63 -23.83 4.43
N GLY A 34 2.77 -24.33 3.20
CA GLY A 34 1.63 -24.68 2.35
C GLY A 34 1.59 -24.00 0.98
N LEU A 35 2.47 -23.03 0.70
CA LEU A 35 2.55 -22.38 -0.60
C LEU A 35 3.72 -22.93 -1.44
N GLN A 36 3.85 -24.26 -1.55
CA GLN A 36 4.96 -24.89 -2.29
C GLN A 36 5.10 -24.34 -3.71
N GLY A 37 6.33 -24.06 -4.12
CA GLY A 37 6.70 -23.63 -5.47
C GLY A 37 6.64 -22.12 -5.70
N ILE A 38 6.22 -21.30 -4.73
CA ILE A 38 6.12 -19.83 -4.91
C ILE A 38 7.47 -19.15 -5.13
N SER A 39 8.57 -19.80 -4.80
CA SER A 39 9.93 -19.34 -5.16
C SER A 39 10.12 -19.16 -6.67
N LYS A 40 9.35 -19.91 -7.50
CA LYS A 40 9.35 -19.84 -8.97
C LYS A 40 8.48 -18.70 -9.54
N LEU A 41 7.71 -17.99 -8.70
CA LEU A 41 6.90 -16.87 -9.15
C LEU A 41 7.77 -15.73 -9.71
N PRO A 42 7.28 -15.00 -10.72
CA PRO A 42 7.88 -13.73 -11.13
C PRO A 42 7.96 -12.75 -9.95
N LYS A 43 8.94 -11.85 -9.97
CA LYS A 43 9.13 -10.86 -8.88
C LYS A 43 7.89 -10.02 -8.60
N SER A 44 7.17 -9.61 -9.65
CA SER A 44 5.91 -8.87 -9.52
C SER A 44 4.84 -9.63 -8.72
N LEU A 45 4.65 -10.93 -9.02
CA LEU A 45 3.70 -11.76 -8.28
C LEU A 45 4.17 -12.06 -6.85
N LYS A 46 5.47 -12.09 -6.59
CA LYS A 46 6.00 -12.19 -5.22
C LYS A 46 5.67 -10.95 -4.39
N VAL A 47 5.71 -9.75 -4.99
CA VAL A 47 5.30 -8.50 -4.32
C VAL A 47 3.80 -8.53 -3.99
N LEU A 48 2.96 -8.95 -4.95
CA LEU A 48 1.52 -9.10 -4.70
C LEU A 48 1.23 -10.15 -3.62
N LEU A 49 1.92 -11.29 -3.65
CA LEU A 49 1.77 -12.34 -2.64
C LEU A 49 2.18 -11.85 -1.24
N GLU A 50 3.30 -11.14 -1.12
CA GLU A 50 3.72 -10.57 0.17
C GLU A 50 2.69 -9.58 0.70
N ASN A 51 2.12 -8.76 -0.19
CA ASN A 51 1.06 -7.83 0.17
C ASN A 51 -0.18 -8.56 0.72
N LEU A 52 -0.64 -9.62 0.07
CA LEU A 52 -1.75 -10.44 0.56
C LEU A 52 -1.44 -11.08 1.92
N LEU A 53 -0.25 -11.66 2.09
CA LEU A 53 0.17 -12.27 3.37
C LEU A 53 0.21 -11.24 4.50
N ARG A 54 0.62 -10.01 4.20
CA ARG A 54 0.69 -8.89 5.15
C ARG A 54 -0.69 -8.43 5.62
N TYR A 55 -1.67 -8.44 4.74
CA TYR A 55 -2.98 -7.86 5.00
C TYR A 55 -4.09 -8.90 5.14
N GLU A 56 -3.74 -10.18 5.32
CA GLU A 56 -4.70 -11.26 5.55
C GLU A 56 -5.54 -10.99 6.79
N ASP A 57 -6.87 -10.85 6.61
CA ASP A 57 -7.82 -10.48 7.67
C ASP A 57 -9.15 -11.26 7.59
N ASP A 58 -9.32 -12.14 6.58
CA ASP A 58 -10.55 -12.86 6.23
C ASP A 58 -11.75 -11.95 5.86
N ILE A 59 -11.53 -10.65 5.72
CA ILE A 59 -12.55 -9.66 5.33
C ILE A 59 -12.23 -9.14 3.93
N SER A 60 -11.11 -8.43 3.80
CA SER A 60 -10.65 -7.86 2.52
C SER A 60 -9.64 -8.77 1.83
N VAL A 61 -8.81 -9.46 2.59
CA VAL A 61 -7.84 -10.43 2.10
C VAL A 61 -8.06 -11.76 2.80
N ASN A 62 -8.39 -12.77 2.02
CA ASN A 62 -8.63 -14.12 2.50
C ASN A 62 -7.66 -15.14 1.86
N LYS A 63 -7.67 -16.34 2.40
CA LYS A 63 -6.81 -17.44 1.98
C LYS A 63 -6.96 -17.80 0.50
N ASN A 64 -8.18 -17.70 -0.07
CA ASN A 64 -8.43 -18.03 -1.48
C ASN A 64 -7.67 -17.10 -2.43
N GLN A 65 -7.56 -15.80 -2.09
CA GLN A 65 -6.79 -14.82 -2.87
C GLN A 65 -5.28 -15.14 -2.84
N ILE A 66 -4.75 -15.54 -1.68
CA ILE A 66 -3.36 -15.97 -1.52
C ILE A 66 -3.10 -17.22 -2.37
N GLU A 67 -3.98 -18.22 -2.29
CA GLU A 67 -3.87 -19.45 -3.07
C GLU A 67 -4.01 -19.22 -4.58
N ALA A 68 -4.78 -18.20 -5.00
CA ALA A 68 -4.91 -17.83 -6.41
C ALA A 68 -3.55 -17.46 -7.04
N ILE A 69 -2.70 -16.76 -6.29
CA ILE A 69 -1.33 -16.45 -6.73
C ILE A 69 -0.49 -17.73 -6.89
N LYS A 70 -0.61 -18.70 -5.97
CA LYS A 70 0.07 -19.99 -6.11
C LYS A 70 -0.43 -20.76 -7.34
N LYS A 71 -1.75 -20.84 -7.54
CA LYS A 71 -2.37 -21.54 -8.69
C LYS A 71 -1.98 -20.94 -10.04
N TRP A 72 -1.54 -19.68 -10.07
CA TRP A 72 -1.01 -19.06 -11.28
C TRP A 72 0.25 -19.78 -11.80
N LEU A 73 1.05 -20.41 -10.92
CA LEU A 73 2.24 -21.17 -11.32
C LEU A 73 1.91 -22.25 -12.36
N ASP A 74 0.78 -22.91 -12.21
CA ASP A 74 0.37 -24.01 -13.07
C ASP A 74 -0.27 -23.50 -14.38
N LYS A 75 -1.17 -22.53 -14.24
CA LYS A 75 -2.03 -22.10 -15.35
C LYS A 75 -1.50 -20.86 -16.10
N LYS A 76 -0.55 -20.11 -15.53
CA LYS A 76 -0.03 -18.82 -16.02
C LYS A 76 -1.11 -17.76 -16.30
N LYS A 77 -2.31 -17.97 -15.76
CA LYS A 77 -3.47 -17.07 -15.84
C LYS A 77 -4.33 -17.22 -14.59
N SER A 78 -5.08 -16.17 -14.24
CA SER A 78 -6.08 -16.19 -13.18
C SER A 78 -7.28 -15.35 -13.60
N LYS A 79 -8.46 -15.74 -13.13
CA LYS A 79 -9.70 -14.93 -13.18
C LYS A 79 -10.12 -14.48 -11.78
N THR A 80 -9.33 -14.82 -10.76
CA THR A 80 -9.61 -14.45 -9.38
C THR A 80 -9.14 -13.02 -9.13
N GLU A 81 -10.03 -12.17 -8.70
CA GLU A 81 -9.68 -10.84 -8.20
C GLU A 81 -8.96 -10.96 -6.86
N ILE A 82 -7.95 -10.12 -6.67
CA ILE A 82 -7.19 -10.03 -5.43
C ILE A 82 -7.20 -8.60 -4.91
N ALA A 83 -7.26 -8.44 -3.61
CA ALA A 83 -7.05 -7.15 -2.98
C ALA A 83 -5.57 -6.74 -3.07
N TYR A 84 -5.33 -5.44 -3.19
CA TYR A 84 -3.99 -4.87 -3.11
C TYR A 84 -4.03 -3.59 -2.27
N ARG A 85 -3.13 -3.48 -1.32
CA ARG A 85 -3.00 -2.29 -0.47
C ARG A 85 -1.64 -1.65 -0.72
N PRO A 86 -1.59 -0.55 -1.48
CA PRO A 86 -0.34 0.16 -1.75
C PRO A 86 0.23 0.76 -0.46
N ALA A 87 1.54 0.78 -0.34
CA ALA A 87 2.22 1.46 0.77
C ALA A 87 2.13 2.98 0.64
N ARG A 88 2.06 3.47 -0.59
CA ARG A 88 2.03 4.89 -0.95
C ARG A 88 1.25 5.06 -2.25
N VAL A 89 0.52 6.17 -2.33
CA VAL A 89 -0.18 6.59 -3.54
C VAL A 89 0.43 7.91 -3.99
N LEU A 90 0.80 8.00 -5.26
CA LEU A 90 1.22 9.23 -5.91
C LEU A 90 0.04 9.76 -6.72
N LEU A 91 -0.36 10.98 -6.45
CA LEU A 91 -1.37 11.70 -7.21
C LEU A 91 -0.70 12.76 -8.08
N GLN A 92 -1.09 12.81 -9.33
CA GLN A 92 -0.80 13.91 -10.22
C GLN A 92 -1.79 15.06 -9.95
N ASP A 93 -1.47 16.27 -10.34
CA ASP A 93 -2.31 17.45 -10.14
C ASP A 93 -3.72 17.32 -10.75
N TYR A 94 -3.86 16.82 -11.99
CA TYR A 94 -5.17 16.61 -12.61
C TYR A 94 -6.07 15.63 -11.88
N THR A 95 -5.52 14.55 -11.35
CA THR A 95 -6.27 13.52 -10.61
C THR A 95 -6.25 13.78 -9.11
N GLY A 96 -5.22 14.44 -8.61
CA GLY A 96 -4.98 14.67 -7.19
C GLY A 96 -5.75 15.85 -6.63
N ILE A 97 -5.87 16.96 -7.35
CA ILE A 97 -6.59 18.15 -6.87
C ILE A 97 -8.07 17.83 -6.57
N PRO A 98 -8.83 17.16 -7.46
CA PRO A 98 -10.19 16.75 -7.13
C PRO A 98 -10.26 15.85 -5.89
N ALA A 99 -9.35 14.88 -5.74
CA ALA A 99 -9.33 13.99 -4.58
C ALA A 99 -9.04 14.76 -3.27
N VAL A 100 -8.15 15.73 -3.30
CA VAL A 100 -7.86 16.61 -2.15
C VAL A 100 -9.06 17.48 -1.82
N ALA A 101 -9.76 18.02 -2.82
CA ALA A 101 -10.99 18.80 -2.62
C ALA A 101 -12.09 17.95 -1.97
N ASP A 102 -12.28 16.70 -2.41
CA ASP A 102 -13.24 15.77 -1.81
C ASP A 102 -12.90 15.46 -0.34
N LEU A 103 -11.62 15.21 -0.04
CA LEU A 103 -11.17 15.00 1.34
C LEU A 103 -11.41 16.23 2.22
N ALA A 104 -11.19 17.43 1.69
CA ALA A 104 -11.46 18.68 2.40
C ALA A 104 -12.96 18.84 2.70
N ALA A 105 -13.82 18.61 1.70
CA ALA A 105 -15.28 18.65 1.87
C ALA A 105 -15.77 17.61 2.88
N MET A 106 -15.22 16.39 2.86
CA MET A 106 -15.54 15.36 3.86
C MET A 106 -15.16 15.80 5.28
N ARG A 107 -14.01 16.43 5.46
CA ARG A 107 -13.57 16.98 6.76
C ARG A 107 -14.51 18.07 7.26
N GLU A 108 -14.94 18.96 6.38
CA GLU A 108 -15.91 20.01 6.72
C GLU A 108 -17.24 19.41 7.16
N ALA A 109 -17.80 18.48 6.41
CA ALA A 109 -19.04 17.78 6.77
C ALA A 109 -18.96 17.04 8.12
N VAL A 110 -17.80 16.46 8.46
CA VAL A 110 -17.57 15.83 9.77
C VAL A 110 -17.52 16.87 10.89
N LYS A 111 -16.88 18.02 10.65
CA LYS A 111 -16.79 19.13 11.60
C LYS A 111 -18.17 19.72 11.88
N GLU A 112 -19.00 19.92 10.86
CA GLU A 112 -20.38 20.39 11.02
C GLU A 112 -21.22 19.48 11.92
N LYS A 113 -20.91 18.20 11.97
CA LYS A 113 -21.53 17.22 12.86
C LYS A 113 -20.88 17.14 14.24
N ASN A 114 -20.05 18.12 14.62
CA ASN A 114 -19.29 18.17 15.87
C ASN A 114 -18.42 16.92 16.12
N LYS A 115 -17.87 16.33 15.06
CA LYS A 115 -16.93 15.19 15.14
C LYS A 115 -15.53 15.64 14.72
N ASP A 116 -14.52 14.83 15.07
CA ASP A 116 -13.13 15.13 14.75
C ASP A 116 -12.84 14.97 13.24
N PRO A 117 -12.54 16.04 12.50
CA PRO A 117 -12.21 15.99 11.07
C PRO A 117 -10.91 15.24 10.78
N ASN A 118 -10.01 15.06 11.76
CA ASN A 118 -8.77 14.31 11.58
C ASN A 118 -8.98 12.82 11.38
N THR A 119 -10.20 12.32 11.61
CA THR A 119 -10.57 10.93 11.27
C THR A 119 -10.66 10.70 9.77
N ILE A 120 -10.82 11.76 8.96
CA ILE A 120 -10.88 11.70 7.50
C ILE A 120 -9.45 11.83 6.94
N ASN A 121 -8.86 10.68 6.65
CA ASN A 121 -7.56 10.58 6.00
C ASN A 121 -7.53 9.36 5.08
N PRO A 122 -6.74 9.38 4.00
CA PRO A 122 -6.46 8.20 3.21
C PRO A 122 -5.85 7.08 4.07
N LEU A 123 -6.20 5.83 3.77
CA LEU A 123 -5.64 4.67 4.48
C LEU A 123 -4.16 4.44 4.19
N SER A 124 -3.69 4.85 3.02
CA SER A 124 -2.28 4.85 2.61
C SER A 124 -1.75 6.27 2.59
N SER A 125 -0.45 6.45 2.76
CA SER A 125 0.21 7.73 2.53
C SER A 125 -0.01 8.18 1.08
N VAL A 126 -0.39 9.44 0.90
CA VAL A 126 -0.69 10.04 -0.40
C VAL A 126 0.16 11.28 -0.57
N ASP A 127 0.84 11.38 -1.72
CA ASP A 127 1.59 12.57 -2.11
C ASP A 127 1.00 13.13 -3.40
N LEU A 128 0.68 14.41 -3.40
CA LEU A 128 0.36 15.15 -4.63
C LEU A 128 1.67 15.69 -5.19
N VAL A 129 1.97 15.37 -6.44
CA VAL A 129 3.19 15.81 -7.13
C VAL A 129 2.81 16.54 -8.41
N ILE A 130 3.23 17.79 -8.48
CA ILE A 130 3.08 18.61 -9.68
C ILE A 130 4.13 18.16 -10.70
N ASP A 131 3.71 17.74 -11.89
CA ASP A 131 4.59 17.24 -12.94
C ASP A 131 4.61 18.14 -14.19
N HIS A 132 3.91 19.24 -14.16
CA HIS A 132 3.98 20.27 -15.22
C HIS A 132 4.95 21.40 -14.86
N SER A 133 5.31 22.22 -15.83
CA SER A 133 6.09 23.44 -15.62
C SER A 133 5.36 24.43 -14.73
N VAL A 134 6.09 25.05 -13.82
CA VAL A 134 5.58 26.12 -12.97
C VAL A 134 6.36 27.40 -13.24
N GLN A 135 5.67 28.53 -13.20
CA GLN A 135 6.31 29.83 -13.26
C GLN A 135 6.72 30.25 -11.84
N VAL A 136 7.96 30.68 -11.72
CA VAL A 136 8.53 31.12 -10.42
C VAL A 136 9.16 32.49 -10.58
N ASP A 137 9.07 33.33 -9.57
CA ASP A 137 9.68 34.65 -9.56
C ASP A 137 11.19 34.58 -9.35
N GLN A 138 11.66 33.60 -8.58
CA GLN A 138 13.09 33.36 -8.36
C GLN A 138 13.42 31.87 -8.36
N SER A 139 14.59 31.53 -8.93
CA SER A 139 15.11 30.17 -8.96
C SER A 139 16.58 30.12 -8.52
N ALA A 140 17.04 28.94 -8.09
CA ALA A 140 18.44 28.62 -7.81
C ALA A 140 19.16 29.53 -6.78
N LYS A 141 18.42 30.22 -5.91
CA LYS A 141 18.97 30.99 -4.79
C LYS A 141 18.52 30.38 -3.45
N SER A 142 19.32 30.59 -2.40
CA SER A 142 19.01 30.06 -1.07
C SER A 142 17.65 30.51 -0.50
N ASN A 143 17.16 31.67 -0.92
CA ASN A 143 15.90 32.28 -0.49
C ASN A 143 14.78 32.17 -1.54
N SER A 144 14.94 31.36 -2.60
CA SER A 144 13.92 31.22 -3.64
C SER A 144 12.61 30.68 -3.11
N PHE A 145 12.66 29.76 -2.13
CA PHE A 145 11.47 29.19 -1.51
C PHE A 145 10.62 30.24 -0.76
N GLU A 146 11.28 31.19 -0.08
CA GLU A 146 10.60 32.23 0.69
C GLU A 146 9.99 33.33 -0.20
N LYS A 147 10.47 33.44 -1.45
CA LYS A 147 10.09 34.52 -2.38
C LYS A 147 9.08 34.12 -3.44
N ASN A 148 8.85 32.81 -3.60
CA ASN A 148 7.84 32.25 -4.49
C ASN A 148 6.56 31.88 -3.75
#